data_03f6dc6d505d8a241e03457f075596e3
#
_entry.id   03f6dc6d505d8a241e03457f075596e3
#
_cell.length_a   1.000
_cell.length_b   1.000
_cell.length_c   1.000
_cell.angle_alpha   90.00
_cell.angle_beta   90.00
_cell.angle_gamma   90.00
#
_symmetry.space_group_name_H-M   'P 1'
#
loop_
_entity.id
_entity.type
_entity.pdbx_description
1 polymer ?
#
loop_
_entity_poly.entity_id
_entity_poly.type
_entity_poly.pdbx_seq_one_letter_code
_entity_poly.pdbx_strand_id
1 'polypeptide(L)'
;KHDPIKLVRDFISQIDKLSDITDEWWIEYSFPLCVYTEEQLKLLKGRLATPCQIHLKNAVTFNTKMELLPCDMYLYQPLGKFGRDFSSYQDFQSLTENAIYRKTMDEIRKLPSDECTTCEHFDVCRGGCPVLWKNYSFDSLKKFKNQKFFL
;
A
#
# COMPACT_ATOMS: atom_id res chain seq x y z
N LYS A 1 -0.62 1.83 21.39
CA LYS A 1 -0.96 1.32 20.05
C LYS A 1 -2.26 1.99 19.66
N HIS A 2 -2.29 2.64 18.48
CA HIS A 2 -3.53 3.23 17.98
C HIS A 2 -4.48 2.11 17.52
N ASP A 3 -5.77 2.30 17.77
CA ASP A 3 -6.81 1.40 17.26
C ASP A 3 -6.92 1.61 15.74
N PRO A 4 -6.66 0.59 14.92
CA PRO A 4 -6.72 0.71 13.47
C PRO A 4 -8.13 1.03 12.97
N ILE A 5 -9.17 0.56 13.67
CA ILE A 5 -10.57 0.85 13.31
C ILE A 5 -10.87 2.33 13.52
N LYS A 6 -10.41 2.90 14.64
CA LYS A 6 -10.57 4.32 14.90
C LYS A 6 -9.85 5.14 13.83
N LEU A 7 -8.62 4.77 13.47
CA LEU A 7 -7.85 5.46 12.43
C LEU A 7 -8.59 5.46 11.09
N VAL A 8 -9.13 4.31 10.66
CA VAL A 8 -9.91 4.21 9.42
C VAL A 8 -11.16 5.08 9.47
N ARG A 9 -11.91 5.05 10.58
CA ARG A 9 -13.11 5.88 10.75
C ARG A 9 -12.79 7.37 10.73
N ASP A 10 -11.76 7.79 11.47
CA ASP A 10 -11.32 9.18 11.52
C ASP A 10 -10.90 9.66 10.12
N PHE A 11 -10.17 8.82 9.37
CA PHE A 11 -9.77 9.09 8.00
C PHE A 11 -10.99 9.24 7.07
N ILE A 12 -11.90 8.28 7.09
CA ILE A 12 -13.11 8.29 6.25
C ILE A 12 -13.95 9.55 6.54
N SER A 13 -14.08 9.95 7.82
CA SER A 13 -14.83 11.15 8.20
C SER A 13 -14.23 12.47 7.67
N GLN A 14 -12.98 12.46 7.17
CA GLN A 14 -12.36 13.64 6.56
C GLN A 14 -12.60 13.71 5.04
N ILE A 15 -12.94 12.57 4.40
CA ILE A 15 -13.13 12.52 2.95
C ILE A 15 -14.26 13.45 2.49
N ASP A 16 -15.39 13.42 3.20
CA ASP A 16 -16.54 14.27 2.89
C ASP A 16 -16.16 15.75 3.02
N LYS A 17 -15.49 16.11 4.14
CA LYS A 17 -15.01 17.48 4.37
C LYS A 17 -14.00 17.94 3.33
N LEU A 18 -13.13 17.03 2.86
CA LEU A 18 -12.15 17.36 1.84
C LEU A 18 -12.83 17.67 0.50
N SER A 19 -13.85 16.90 0.16
CA SER A 19 -14.65 17.11 -1.06
C SER A 19 -15.42 18.43 -1.04
N ASP A 20 -15.78 18.95 0.14
CA ASP A 20 -16.40 20.27 0.30
C ASP A 20 -15.41 21.44 0.04
N ILE A 21 -14.11 21.17 0.17
CA ILE A 21 -13.07 22.20 0.04
C ILE A 21 -12.49 22.24 -1.39
N THR A 22 -12.28 21.07 -2.01
CA THR A 22 -11.64 20.96 -3.32
C THR A 22 -12.04 19.68 -4.05
N ASP A 23 -12.11 19.76 -5.37
CA ASP A 23 -12.27 18.61 -6.25
C ASP A 23 -10.94 17.94 -6.62
N GLU A 24 -9.81 18.63 -6.36
CA GLU A 24 -8.47 18.18 -6.71
C GLU A 24 -7.78 17.55 -5.50
N TRP A 25 -8.04 16.27 -5.26
CA TRP A 25 -7.37 15.49 -4.24
C TRP A 25 -7.33 14.01 -4.61
N TRP A 26 -6.34 13.30 -4.06
CA TRP A 26 -6.21 11.84 -4.17
C TRP A 26 -5.61 11.25 -2.90
N ILE A 27 -5.79 9.94 -2.73
CA ILE A 27 -5.24 9.16 -1.62
C ILE A 27 -4.12 8.28 -2.16
N GLU A 28 -2.91 8.57 -1.74
CA GLU A 28 -1.72 7.86 -2.19
C GLU A 28 -1.51 6.53 -1.44
N TYR A 29 -1.78 6.51 -0.14
CA TYR A 29 -1.63 5.34 0.72
C TYR A 29 -3.01 4.80 1.10
N SER A 30 -3.60 4.02 0.21
CA SER A 30 -4.96 3.54 0.41
C SER A 30 -5.05 2.43 1.44
N PHE A 31 -6.12 2.48 2.25
CA PHE A 31 -6.58 1.30 2.97
C PHE A 31 -7.11 0.26 1.97
N PRO A 32 -7.21 -1.04 2.37
CA PRO A 32 -7.90 -2.03 1.56
C PRO A 32 -9.32 -1.58 1.19
N LEU A 33 -9.75 -1.87 -0.03
CA LEU A 33 -11.08 -1.44 -0.50
C LEU A 33 -12.22 -1.95 0.38
N CYS A 34 -12.03 -3.11 1.03
CA CYS A 34 -13.03 -3.68 1.93
C CYS A 34 -13.28 -2.89 3.23
N VAL A 35 -12.62 -1.77 3.47
CA VAL A 35 -12.92 -0.89 4.62
C VAL A 35 -13.87 0.26 4.27
N TYR A 36 -14.19 0.44 2.99
CA TYR A 36 -15.09 1.49 2.51
C TYR A 36 -16.48 0.95 2.21
N THR A 37 -17.52 1.78 2.36
CA THR A 37 -18.86 1.48 1.85
C THR A 37 -18.92 1.66 0.32
N GLU A 38 -19.98 1.18 -0.32
CA GLU A 38 -20.18 1.38 -1.76
C GLU A 38 -20.26 2.88 -2.13
N GLU A 39 -20.93 3.69 -1.31
CA GLU A 39 -21.05 5.14 -1.49
C GLU A 39 -19.67 5.79 -1.44
N GLN A 40 -18.85 5.41 -0.45
CA GLN A 40 -17.48 5.90 -0.33
C GLN A 40 -16.61 5.46 -1.50
N LEU A 41 -16.74 4.22 -1.97
CA LEU A 41 -16.01 3.75 -3.16
C LEU A 41 -16.42 4.50 -4.42
N LYS A 42 -17.69 4.89 -4.56
CA LYS A 42 -18.14 5.75 -5.67
C LYS A 42 -17.47 7.13 -5.61
N LEU A 43 -17.43 7.74 -4.41
CA LEU A 43 -16.77 9.03 -4.19
C LEU A 43 -15.26 8.95 -4.46
N LEU A 44 -14.63 7.84 -4.07
CA LEU A 44 -13.19 7.60 -4.18
C LEU A 44 -12.75 7.12 -5.58
N LYS A 45 -13.69 6.88 -6.49
CA LYS A 45 -13.39 6.39 -7.84
C LYS A 45 -12.43 7.34 -8.57
N GLY A 46 -11.27 6.82 -8.98
CA GLY A 46 -10.21 7.61 -9.63
C GLY A 46 -9.37 8.47 -8.68
N ARG A 47 -9.65 8.41 -7.36
CA ARG A 47 -8.94 9.19 -6.32
C ARG A 47 -8.08 8.32 -5.40
N LEU A 48 -8.07 7.01 -5.60
CA LEU A 48 -7.24 6.07 -4.85
C LEU A 48 -6.06 5.62 -5.72
N ALA A 49 -4.85 5.70 -5.19
CA ALA A 49 -3.67 5.09 -5.80
C ALA A 49 -3.67 3.58 -5.53
N THR A 50 -4.55 2.85 -6.22
CA THR A 50 -4.65 1.39 -6.16
C THR A 50 -4.55 0.77 -7.56
N PRO A 51 -3.90 -0.39 -7.70
CA PRO A 51 -3.04 -1.02 -6.70
C PRO A 51 -1.77 -0.22 -6.43
N CYS A 52 -1.19 -0.41 -5.23
CA CYS A 52 0.05 0.24 -4.84
C CYS A 52 1.20 -0.08 -5.83
N GLN A 53 2.06 0.90 -6.12
CA GLN A 53 3.20 0.78 -7.05
C GLN A 53 4.14 -0.39 -6.72
N ILE A 54 4.28 -0.76 -5.43
CA ILE A 54 5.04 -1.95 -5.02
C ILE A 54 4.46 -3.23 -5.65
N HIS A 55 3.14 -3.36 -5.72
CA HIS A 55 2.47 -4.50 -6.33
C HIS A 55 2.58 -4.45 -7.86
N LEU A 56 2.51 -3.26 -8.46
CA LEU A 56 2.62 -3.06 -9.90
C LEU A 56 4.06 -3.24 -10.42
N LYS A 57 5.07 -3.17 -9.54
CA LYS A 57 6.50 -3.25 -9.90
C LYS A 57 6.95 -2.19 -10.92
N ASN A 58 6.31 -1.03 -10.93
CA ASN A 58 6.50 0.01 -11.93
C ASN A 58 7.18 1.28 -11.39
N ALA A 59 7.63 1.25 -10.14
CA ALA A 59 8.33 2.37 -9.53
C ALA A 59 9.67 1.96 -8.92
N VAL A 60 10.63 2.87 -8.98
CA VAL A 60 11.94 2.78 -8.36
C VAL A 60 12.12 4.02 -7.50
N THR A 61 12.40 3.81 -6.22
CA THR A 61 12.53 4.90 -5.25
C THR A 61 13.96 4.96 -4.71
N PHE A 62 14.54 6.15 -4.70
CA PHE A 62 15.84 6.43 -4.07
C PHE A 62 15.68 7.49 -2.99
N ASN A 63 16.42 7.33 -1.90
CA ASN A 63 16.57 8.41 -0.93
C ASN A 63 17.74 9.34 -1.31
N THR A 64 17.95 10.40 -0.53
CA THR A 64 19.03 11.38 -0.74
C THR A 64 20.44 10.81 -0.61
N LYS A 65 20.61 9.62 -0.04
CA LYS A 65 21.88 8.89 0.05
C LYS A 65 22.09 7.93 -1.13
N MET A 66 21.23 8.01 -2.16
CA MET A 66 21.22 7.10 -3.32
C MET A 66 21.02 5.62 -2.94
N GLU A 67 20.30 5.37 -1.85
CA GLU A 67 19.90 4.03 -1.47
C GLU A 67 18.57 3.69 -2.14
N LEU A 68 18.52 2.53 -2.80
CA LEU A 68 17.32 1.97 -3.41
C LEU A 68 16.38 1.50 -2.30
N LEU A 69 15.15 1.97 -2.33
CA LEU A 69 14.11 1.63 -1.36
C LEU A 69 12.97 0.85 -2.04
N PRO A 70 12.26 -0.02 -1.31
CA PRO A 70 11.02 -0.63 -1.79
C PRO A 70 9.95 0.40 -2.18
N CYS A 71 9.81 1.44 -1.38
CA CYS A 71 9.06 2.67 -1.64
C CYS A 71 9.50 3.74 -0.63
N ASP A 72 8.96 4.95 -0.74
CA ASP A 72 9.24 6.10 0.13
C ASP A 72 8.88 5.87 1.61
N MET A 73 7.94 4.97 1.91
CA MET A 73 7.56 4.60 3.28
C MET A 73 8.49 3.55 3.93
N TYR A 74 9.40 2.93 3.15
CA TYR A 74 10.36 1.92 3.64
C TYR A 74 11.78 2.49 3.83
N LEU A 75 11.88 3.67 4.45
CA LEU A 75 13.13 4.43 4.62
C LEU A 75 14.26 3.66 5.34
N TYR A 76 13.91 2.70 6.18
CA TYR A 76 14.87 1.95 7.01
C TYR A 76 15.19 0.56 6.46
N GLN A 77 14.79 0.27 5.23
CA GLN A 77 14.99 -1.05 4.61
C GLN A 77 15.55 -0.90 3.19
N PRO A 78 16.76 -0.36 3.03
CA PRO A 78 17.37 -0.23 1.71
C PRO A 78 17.64 -1.60 1.10
N LEU A 79 17.38 -1.71 -0.20
CA LEU A 79 17.59 -2.91 -1.02
C LEU A 79 18.97 -2.92 -1.69
N GLY A 80 19.62 -1.77 -1.76
CA GLY A 80 20.93 -1.58 -2.35
C GLY A 80 21.31 -0.11 -2.39
N LYS A 81 22.55 0.20 -2.77
CA LYS A 81 23.06 1.56 -2.85
C LYS A 81 23.79 1.78 -4.16
N PHE A 82 23.44 2.85 -4.87
CA PHE A 82 24.16 3.27 -6.06
C PHE A 82 25.64 3.59 -5.73
N GLY A 83 26.54 3.19 -6.59
CA GLY A 83 27.99 3.33 -6.41
C GLY A 83 28.63 2.26 -5.51
N ARG A 84 27.84 1.40 -4.85
CA ARG A 84 28.32 0.27 -4.05
C ARG A 84 27.81 -1.08 -4.57
N ASP A 85 26.48 -1.21 -4.69
CA ASP A 85 25.83 -2.47 -5.03
C ASP A 85 25.44 -2.52 -6.53
N PHE A 86 25.34 -1.35 -7.16
CA PHE A 86 25.10 -1.18 -8.60
C PHE A 86 25.59 0.20 -9.05
N SER A 87 26.01 0.33 -10.29
CA SER A 87 26.54 1.57 -10.90
C SER A 87 25.97 1.85 -12.30
N SER A 88 25.26 0.90 -12.85
CA SER A 88 24.62 0.98 -14.15
C SER A 88 23.21 0.41 -14.11
N TYR A 89 22.45 0.61 -15.19
CA TYR A 89 21.13 -0.02 -15.35
C TYR A 89 21.22 -1.54 -15.39
N GLN A 90 22.25 -2.10 -16.00
CA GLN A 90 22.47 -3.54 -16.08
C GLN A 90 22.75 -4.13 -14.68
N ASP A 91 23.57 -3.45 -13.87
CA ASP A 91 23.84 -3.87 -12.49
C ASP A 91 22.54 -3.83 -11.65
N PHE A 92 21.72 -2.77 -11.84
CA PHE A 92 20.42 -2.65 -11.20
C PHE A 92 19.48 -3.80 -11.58
N GLN A 93 19.42 -4.18 -12.87
CA GLN A 93 18.64 -5.34 -13.30
C GLN A 93 19.13 -6.62 -12.60
N SER A 94 20.45 -6.84 -12.57
CA SER A 94 21.05 -7.99 -11.88
C SER A 94 20.73 -8.00 -10.37
N LEU A 95 20.74 -6.82 -9.72
CA LEU A 95 20.33 -6.69 -8.32
C LEU A 95 18.87 -7.11 -8.13
N THR A 96 17.96 -6.68 -9.00
CA THR A 96 16.53 -7.02 -8.89
C THR A 96 16.24 -8.50 -9.14
N GLU A 97 17.16 -9.21 -9.80
CA GLU A 97 17.12 -10.66 -10.01
C GLU A 97 17.73 -11.45 -8.84
N ASN A 98 18.44 -10.78 -7.94
CA ASN A 98 19.05 -11.43 -6.79
C ASN A 98 17.98 -12.02 -5.85
N ALA A 99 18.28 -13.21 -5.31
CA ALA A 99 17.35 -13.95 -4.45
C ALA A 99 16.98 -13.18 -3.17
N ILE A 100 17.92 -12.41 -2.60
CA ILE A 100 17.70 -11.61 -1.40
C ILE A 100 16.72 -10.45 -1.73
N TYR A 101 16.94 -9.76 -2.84
CA TYR A 101 16.05 -8.70 -3.30
C TYR A 101 14.62 -9.24 -3.51
N ARG A 102 14.49 -10.32 -4.27
CA ARG A 102 13.19 -10.96 -4.57
C ARG A 102 12.48 -11.37 -3.29
N LYS A 103 13.17 -12.08 -2.40
CA LYS A 103 12.62 -12.50 -1.10
C LYS A 103 12.11 -11.32 -0.29
N THR A 104 12.91 -10.25 -0.18
CA THR A 104 12.53 -9.03 0.56
C THR A 104 11.29 -8.39 -0.05
N MET A 105 11.24 -8.25 -1.39
CA MET A 105 10.10 -7.66 -2.06
C MET A 105 8.84 -8.53 -1.98
N ASP A 106 8.98 -9.85 -1.98
CA ASP A 106 7.85 -10.78 -1.81
C ASP A 106 7.29 -10.71 -0.38
N GLU A 107 8.15 -10.59 0.62
CA GLU A 107 7.73 -10.36 2.02
C GLU A 107 6.97 -9.03 2.18
N ILE A 108 7.42 -7.97 1.50
CA ILE A 108 6.75 -6.66 1.50
C ILE A 108 5.40 -6.73 0.79
N ARG A 109 5.31 -7.46 -0.32
CA ARG A 109 4.08 -7.64 -1.10
C ARG A 109 3.11 -8.64 -0.50
N LYS A 110 3.46 -9.26 0.60
CA LYS A 110 2.61 -10.26 1.24
C LYS A 110 1.25 -9.67 1.54
N LEU A 111 0.22 -10.36 1.09
CA LEU A 111 -1.16 -9.97 1.32
C LEU A 111 -1.50 -10.07 2.81
N PRO A 112 -2.42 -9.23 3.30
CA PRO A 112 -2.81 -9.24 4.71
C PRO A 112 -3.55 -10.50 5.12
N SER A 113 -4.15 -11.23 4.18
CA SER A 113 -4.86 -12.49 4.40
C SER A 113 -4.95 -13.29 3.10
N ASP A 114 -5.00 -14.61 3.22
CA ASP A 114 -5.23 -15.53 2.09
C ASP A 114 -6.62 -15.30 1.45
N GLU A 115 -7.59 -14.80 2.22
CA GLU A 115 -8.91 -14.39 1.71
C GLU A 115 -8.84 -13.32 0.62
N CYS A 116 -7.76 -12.52 0.59
CA CYS A 116 -7.56 -11.51 -0.44
C CYS A 116 -7.40 -12.13 -1.83
N THR A 117 -6.84 -13.34 -1.94
CA THR A 117 -6.59 -14.01 -3.24
C THR A 117 -7.88 -14.41 -3.95
N THR A 118 -8.98 -14.62 -3.21
CA THR A 118 -10.29 -14.97 -3.72
C THR A 118 -11.26 -13.80 -3.74
N CYS A 119 -10.83 -12.61 -3.37
CA CYS A 119 -11.65 -11.40 -3.32
C CYS A 119 -11.91 -10.87 -4.74
N GLU A 120 -13.15 -10.50 -5.04
CA GLU A 120 -13.54 -9.92 -6.33
C GLU A 120 -12.80 -8.60 -6.66
N HIS A 121 -12.34 -7.88 -5.64
CA HIS A 121 -11.57 -6.63 -5.79
C HIS A 121 -10.06 -6.85 -5.81
N PHE A 122 -9.59 -8.11 -5.86
CA PHE A 122 -8.16 -8.44 -5.74
C PHE A 122 -7.28 -7.68 -6.71
N ASP A 123 -7.64 -7.64 -7.99
CA ASP A 123 -6.80 -7.05 -9.04
C ASP A 123 -6.59 -5.55 -8.87
N VAL A 124 -7.55 -4.86 -8.27
CA VAL A 124 -7.47 -3.41 -8.02
C VAL A 124 -6.91 -3.12 -6.62
N CYS A 125 -7.32 -3.89 -5.62
CA CYS A 125 -7.01 -3.61 -4.21
C CYS A 125 -5.62 -4.08 -3.78
N ARG A 126 -5.25 -5.33 -4.11
CA ARG A 126 -4.00 -6.00 -3.66
C ARG A 126 -3.75 -5.87 -2.15
N GLY A 127 -4.79 -5.69 -1.34
CA GLY A 127 -4.70 -5.53 0.12
C GLY A 127 -4.35 -4.11 0.59
N GLY A 128 -4.39 -3.11 -0.30
CA GLY A 128 -4.02 -1.73 0.01
C GLY A 128 -2.52 -1.52 0.19
N CYS A 129 -2.13 -0.52 0.96
CA CYS A 129 -0.72 -0.21 1.21
C CYS A 129 -0.04 -1.27 2.10
N PRO A 130 1.04 -1.94 1.65
CA PRO A 130 1.73 -2.97 2.43
C PRO A 130 2.28 -2.49 3.78
N VAL A 131 2.59 -1.20 3.90
CA VAL A 131 3.11 -0.61 5.15
C VAL A 131 2.11 -0.71 6.29
N LEU A 132 0.82 -0.68 6.00
CA LEU A 132 -0.23 -0.85 7.02
C LEU A 132 -0.08 -2.19 7.74
N TRP A 133 0.26 -3.24 7.03
CA TRP A 133 0.34 -4.61 7.55
C TRP A 133 1.59 -4.90 8.39
N LYS A 134 2.54 -3.96 8.44
CA LYS A 134 3.62 -3.99 9.43
C LYS A 134 3.14 -3.62 10.83
N ASN A 135 2.11 -2.79 10.92
CA ASN A 135 1.65 -2.18 12.16
C ASN A 135 0.31 -2.73 12.65
N TYR A 136 -0.48 -3.30 11.74
CA TYR A 136 -1.84 -3.79 12.02
C TYR A 136 -2.01 -5.22 11.56
N SER A 137 -2.75 -6.01 12.33
CA SER A 137 -3.18 -7.34 11.90
C SER A 137 -4.47 -7.24 11.09
N PHE A 138 -4.63 -8.13 10.12
CA PHE A 138 -5.87 -8.23 9.34
C PHE A 138 -7.08 -8.56 10.20
N ASP A 139 -6.90 -9.34 11.27
CA ASP A 139 -7.98 -9.66 12.20
C ASP A 139 -8.60 -8.43 12.86
N SER A 140 -7.81 -7.36 13.05
CA SER A 140 -8.32 -6.08 13.53
C SER A 140 -9.30 -5.45 12.53
N LEU A 141 -9.08 -5.65 11.22
CA LEU A 141 -9.95 -5.15 10.15
C LEU A 141 -11.13 -6.10 9.85
N LYS A 142 -11.00 -7.42 10.11
CA LYS A 142 -12.13 -8.36 10.04
C LYS A 142 -13.27 -7.95 10.97
N LYS A 143 -12.96 -7.47 12.17
CA LYS A 143 -13.95 -6.92 13.11
C LYS A 143 -14.71 -5.75 12.52
N PHE A 144 -14.04 -4.93 11.71
CA PHE A 144 -14.65 -3.82 11.00
C PHE A 144 -15.60 -4.32 9.90
N LYS A 145 -15.16 -5.27 9.08
CA LYS A 145 -15.95 -5.93 8.02
C LYS A 145 -17.23 -6.56 8.57
N ASN A 146 -17.13 -7.22 9.74
CA ASN A 146 -18.27 -7.89 10.37
C ASN A 146 -19.29 -6.93 11.03
N GLN A 147 -19.02 -5.63 11.12
CA GLN A 147 -19.94 -4.64 11.69
C GLN A 147 -20.92 -4.04 10.66
N LYS A 148 -21.17 -4.72 9.54
CA LYS A 148 -22.11 -4.30 8.46
C LYS A 148 -21.87 -2.89 7.86
N PHE A 149 -20.62 -2.46 7.83
CA PHE A 149 -20.26 -1.26 7.07
C PHE A 149 -20.02 -1.56 5.58
N PHE A 150 -20.28 -2.81 5.15
CA PHE A 150 -19.91 -3.38 3.84
C PHE A 150 -21.09 -4.00 3.10
N LEU A 151 -22.30 -3.50 3.32
CA LEU A 151 -23.47 -3.88 2.51
C LEU A 151 -24.08 -2.63 1.89
#